data_53f5343698016fd818007c037c8aa3ac
#
_entry.id   53f5343698016fd818007c037c8aa3ac
#
_cell.length_a   1.000
_cell.length_b   1.000
_cell.length_c   1.000
_cell.angle_alpha   90.00
_cell.angle_beta   90.00
_cell.angle_gamma   90.00
#
_symmetry.space_group_name_H-M   'P 1'
#
loop_
_entity.id
_entity.type
_entity.pdbx_description
1 polymer ?
#
loop_
_entity_poly.entity_id
_entity_poly.type
_entity_poly.pdbx_seq_one_letter_code
_entity_poly.pdbx_strand_id
1 'polypeptide(L)' 'MNEEKKIACHVCKKDIPKAAALHAEGEEYVLHFCNIECMDYWKEEKKKTEKEE' A
#
# COMPACT_ATOMS: atom_id res chain seq x y z
N MET A 1 -6.93 -15.59 -19.87
CA MET A 1 -6.63 -15.33 -19.58
C MET A 1 -6.38 -14.45 -18.90
N ASN A 2 -6.44 -13.90 -18.62
CA ASN A 2 -6.13 -13.05 -18.02
C ASN A 2 -6.44 -12.97 -16.86
N GLU A 3 -5.99 -13.31 -16.11
CA GLU A 3 -6.26 -13.23 -14.99
C GLU A 3 -5.95 -12.05 -14.44
N GLU A 4 -6.64 -11.23 -13.97
CA GLU A 4 -6.24 -10.15 -13.38
C GLU A 4 -5.91 -10.41 -12.05
N LYS A 5 -4.78 -10.28 -11.54
CA LYS A 5 -4.40 -10.47 -10.22
C LYS A 5 -4.88 -9.30 -9.43
N LYS A 6 -5.48 -9.52 -8.28
CA LYS A 6 -5.93 -8.45 -7.42
C LYS A 6 -5.17 -8.49 -6.14
N ILE A 7 -4.94 -7.35 -5.55
CA ILE A 7 -4.23 -7.28 -4.30
C ILE A 7 -5.01 -6.40 -3.36
N ALA A 8 -4.84 -6.59 -2.08
CA ALA A 8 -5.60 -5.83 -1.11
C ALA A 8 -4.83 -4.60 -0.69
N CYS A 9 -5.51 -3.49 -0.55
CA CYS A 9 -4.92 -2.26 -0.08
C CYS A 9 -4.46 -2.48 1.34
N HIS A 10 -3.32 -1.98 1.68
CA HIS A 10 -2.76 -2.15 3.01
C HIS A 10 -3.57 -1.39 4.04
N VAL A 11 -4.22 -0.33 3.65
CA VAL A 11 -4.94 0.51 4.58
C VAL A 11 -6.42 0.18 4.62
N CYS A 12 -7.09 0.25 3.51
CA CYS A 12 -8.53 0.03 3.52
C CYS A 12 -8.93 -1.40 3.21
N LYS A 13 -7.99 -2.21 2.82
CA LYS A 13 -8.24 -3.62 2.58
C LYS A 13 -9.20 -3.94 1.46
N LYS A 14 -9.32 -3.03 0.52
CA LYS A 14 -10.14 -3.30 -0.61
C LYS A 14 -9.36 -4.02 -1.66
N ASP A 15 -10.00 -4.85 -2.45
CA ASP A 15 -9.33 -5.54 -3.53
C ASP A 15 -9.19 -4.59 -4.69
N ILE A 16 -8.00 -4.46 -5.22
CA ILE A 16 -7.75 -3.59 -6.34
C ILE A 16 -6.94 -4.34 -7.38
N PRO A 17 -7.08 -4.00 -8.64
CA PRO A 17 -6.32 -4.66 -9.67
C PRO A 17 -4.86 -4.29 -9.50
N LYS A 18 -4.00 -5.25 -9.66
CA LYS A 18 -2.59 -5.01 -9.49
C LYS A 18 -2.11 -3.88 -10.36
N ALA A 19 -2.62 -3.78 -11.55
CA ALA A 19 -2.18 -2.75 -12.47
C ALA A 19 -2.55 -1.34 -11.99
N ALA A 20 -3.61 -1.24 -11.20
CA ALA A 20 -4.03 0.05 -10.73
C ALA A 20 -3.53 0.35 -9.34
N ALA A 21 -2.91 -0.59 -8.69
CA ALA A 21 -2.49 -0.38 -7.32
C ALA A 21 -1.23 0.44 -7.24
N LEU A 22 -1.16 1.29 -6.24
CA LEU A 22 0.06 2.00 -5.97
C LEU A 22 0.88 1.12 -5.05
N HIS A 23 2.16 1.26 -5.05
CA HIS A 23 2.94 0.45 -4.14
C HIS A 23 4.08 1.25 -3.54
N ALA A 24 4.50 0.84 -2.37
CA ALA A 24 5.61 1.45 -1.68
C ALA A 24 6.56 0.33 -1.30
N GLU A 25 7.83 0.51 -1.58
CA GLU A 25 8.77 -0.52 -1.29
C GLU A 25 9.64 -0.16 -0.13
N GLY A 26 9.86 -1.06 0.77
CA GLY A 26 10.79 -0.88 1.86
C GLY A 26 11.96 -1.77 1.63
N GLU A 27 12.76 -2.00 2.64
CA GLU A 27 13.93 -2.82 2.46
C GLU A 27 13.57 -4.25 2.35
N GLU A 28 12.54 -4.69 3.01
CA GLU A 28 12.20 -6.06 2.95
C GLU A 28 10.74 -6.26 2.69
N TYR A 29 10.02 -5.28 2.23
CA TYR A 29 8.61 -5.46 1.99
C TYR A 29 8.13 -4.58 0.87
N VAL A 30 6.98 -4.92 0.34
CA VAL A 30 6.34 -4.12 -0.68
C VAL A 30 4.89 -4.03 -0.25
N LEU A 31 4.35 -2.85 -0.14
CA LEU A 31 2.98 -2.66 0.25
C LEU A 31 2.20 -2.07 -0.91
N HIS A 32 0.91 -2.29 -0.92
CA HIS A 32 0.07 -1.81 -2.01
C HIS A 32 -1.08 -0.99 -1.46
N PHE A 33 -1.48 0.03 -2.21
CA PHE A 33 -2.52 0.92 -1.77
C PHE A 33 -3.47 1.21 -2.91
N CYS A 34 -4.72 1.47 -2.60
CA CYS A 34 -5.70 1.70 -3.64
C CYS A 34 -5.60 3.12 -4.20
N ASN A 35 -5.08 4.05 -3.43
CA ASN A 35 -4.89 5.39 -3.96
C ASN A 35 -3.86 6.11 -3.12
N ILE A 36 -3.55 7.32 -3.51
CA ILE A 36 -2.49 8.06 -2.87
C ILE A 36 -2.88 8.45 -1.45
N GLU A 37 -4.15 8.60 -1.18
CA GLU A 37 -4.58 8.95 0.15
C GLU A 37 -4.25 7.85 1.13
N CYS A 38 -4.45 6.61 0.74
CA CYS A 38 -4.12 5.51 1.60
C CYS A 38 -2.61 5.45 1.82
N MET A 39 -1.86 5.71 0.76
CA MET A 39 -0.42 5.69 0.87
C MET A 39 0.05 6.79 1.83
N ASP A 40 -0.54 7.97 1.74
CA ASP A 40 -0.16 9.04 2.60
C ASP A 40 -0.53 8.73 4.04
N TYR A 41 -1.67 8.12 4.25
CA TYR A 41 -2.09 7.76 5.59
C TYR A 41 -1.07 6.79 6.19
N TRP A 42 -0.66 5.81 5.43
CA TRP A 42 0.32 4.86 5.90
C TRP A 42 1.65 5.53 6.21
N LYS A 43 2.07 6.44 5.37
CA LYS A 43 3.32 7.12 5.60
C LYS A 43 3.28 7.94 6.86
N GLU A 44 2.17 8.58 7.13
CA GLU A 44 2.04 9.35 8.32
C GLU A 44 2.07 8.46 9.55
N GLU A 45 1.42 7.32 9.50
CA GLU A 45 1.45 6.42 10.61
C GLU A 45 2.84 5.88 10.82
N LYS A 46 3.53 5.55 9.76
CA LYS A 46 4.85 5.04 9.88
C LYS A 46 5.78 6.07 10.48
N LYS A 47 5.67 7.32 10.08
CA LYS A 47 6.47 8.32 10.60
C LYS A 47 6.24 8.49 12.06
N LYS A 48 5.01 8.43 12.53
CA LYS A 48 4.78 8.55 13.90
C LYS A 48 5.39 7.45 14.65
N THR A 49 5.34 6.26 14.16
CA THR A 49 5.90 5.15 14.85
C THR A 49 7.35 5.16 14.88
N GLU A 50 8.00 5.61 13.84
CA GLU A 50 9.37 5.51 13.80
C GLU A 50 10.00 6.67 14.29
N LYS A 51 9.37 7.68 14.72
CA LYS A 51 10.04 8.77 15.04
C LYS A 51 10.78 8.64 16.14
N GLU A 52 10.72 7.86 16.82
CA GLU A 52 11.43 7.73 17.84
C GLU A 52 12.59 7.42 17.64
N GLU A 53 13.17 7.41 17.16
CA GLU A 53 14.30 7.06 16.94
C GLU A 53 14.89 7.59 17.02
#